data_4ce56d1eb9434080bec3054682a3c463
#
_entry.id   4ce56d1eb9434080bec3054682a3c463
#
_cell.length_a   1.000
_cell.length_b   1.000
_cell.length_c   1.000
_cell.angle_alpha   90.00
_cell.angle_beta   90.00
_cell.angle_gamma   90.00
#
_symmetry.space_group_name_H-M   'P 1'
#
loop_
_entity.id
_entity.type
_entity.pdbx_description
1 polymer ?
#
loop_
_entity_poly.entity_id
_entity_poly.type
_entity_poly.pdbx_seq_one_letter_code
_entity_poly.pdbx_strand_id
1 'polypeptide(L)'
;MTEKTKYELICIVVNAGCAEQAMQAARKAGAPGGTIVDAKGTGTEQDLNFFGIPVAREKEIVLIVAENAFVPAITEAVKRLPCFTKPASTFICTLPASDCFHLGTPCA
;
A
#
# COMPACT_ATOMS: atom_id res chain seq x y z
N MET A 1 20.21 2.18 20.39
CA MET A 1 18.76 2.24 20.22
C MET A 1 18.41 3.30 19.19
N THR A 2 17.67 2.91 18.19
CA THR A 2 17.30 3.84 17.12
C THR A 2 16.12 4.68 17.58
N GLU A 3 16.19 5.96 17.32
CA GLU A 3 15.05 6.83 17.58
C GLU A 3 13.90 6.45 16.66
N LYS A 4 12.70 6.54 17.20
CA LYS A 4 11.51 6.32 16.42
C LYS A 4 11.36 7.46 15.42
N THR A 5 11.22 7.13 14.16
CA THR A 5 11.02 8.14 13.14
C THR A 5 9.62 8.76 13.25
N LYS A 6 9.47 9.97 12.75
CA LYS A 6 8.19 10.68 12.79
C LYS A 6 7.21 10.16 11.76
N TYR A 7 7.72 9.64 10.64
CA TYR A 7 6.93 9.20 9.52
C TYR A 7 7.17 7.75 9.20
N GLU A 8 6.20 7.14 8.56
CA GLU A 8 6.33 5.80 8.03
C GLU A 8 5.88 5.78 6.58
N LEU A 9 6.49 4.90 5.80
CA LEU A 9 6.05 4.61 4.46
C LEU A 9 5.13 3.40 4.53
N ILE A 10 3.90 3.56 4.05
CA ILE A 10 2.94 2.46 3.97
C ILE A 10 2.95 1.97 2.53
N CYS A 11 3.23 0.70 2.34
CA CYS A 11 3.24 0.06 1.04
C CYS A 11 2.07 -0.92 0.99
N ILE A 12 1.13 -0.69 0.10
CA ILE A 12 -0.06 -1.51 -0.03
C ILE A 12 -0.07 -2.12 -1.42
N VAL A 13 -0.02 -3.45 -1.49
CA VAL A 13 -0.06 -4.15 -2.76
C VAL A 13 -1.43 -4.78 -2.91
N VAL A 14 -2.13 -4.42 -3.96
CA VAL A 14 -3.50 -4.88 -4.22
C VAL A 14 -3.63 -5.37 -5.65
N ASN A 15 -4.72 -6.06 -5.92
CA ASN A 15 -5.05 -6.44 -7.29
C ASN A 15 -5.44 -5.19 -8.07
N ALA A 16 -5.18 -5.22 -9.37
CA ALA A 16 -5.52 -4.11 -10.25
C ALA A 16 -7.00 -3.75 -10.11
N GLY A 17 -7.28 -2.48 -10.02
CA GLY A 17 -8.65 -1.97 -9.82
C GLY A 17 -9.00 -1.66 -8.38
N CYS A 18 -8.15 -2.06 -7.42
CA CYS A 18 -8.44 -1.85 -6.00
C CYS A 18 -7.69 -0.65 -5.39
N ALA A 19 -6.71 -0.10 -6.08
CA ALA A 19 -5.88 0.96 -5.51
C ALA A 19 -6.67 2.23 -5.20
N GLU A 20 -7.62 2.59 -6.05
CA GLU A 20 -8.44 3.78 -5.81
C GLU A 20 -9.23 3.66 -4.51
N GLN A 21 -9.83 2.48 -4.29
CA GLN A 21 -10.57 2.24 -3.06
C GLN A 21 -9.67 2.29 -1.83
N ALA A 22 -8.47 1.70 -1.96
CA ALA A 22 -7.51 1.72 -0.89
C ALA A 22 -7.09 3.16 -0.56
N MET A 23 -6.85 3.97 -1.60
CA MET A 23 -6.45 5.35 -1.41
C MET A 23 -7.56 6.17 -0.74
N GLN A 24 -8.81 5.96 -1.17
CA GLN A 24 -9.95 6.66 -0.57
C GLN A 24 -10.12 6.32 0.90
N ALA A 25 -10.01 5.03 1.24
CA ALA A 25 -10.11 4.59 2.63
C ALA A 25 -8.98 5.20 3.47
N ALA A 26 -7.77 5.21 2.91
CA ALA A 26 -6.62 5.77 3.60
C ALA A 26 -6.80 7.27 3.86
N ARG A 27 -7.31 8.01 2.88
CA ARG A 27 -7.55 9.45 3.05
C ARG A 27 -8.56 9.75 4.14
N LYS A 28 -9.63 8.97 4.20
CA LYS A 28 -10.64 9.13 5.25
C LYS A 28 -10.05 8.88 6.63
N ALA A 29 -9.03 8.06 6.72
CA ALA A 29 -8.38 7.73 7.97
C ALA A 29 -7.21 8.67 8.31
N GLY A 30 -6.93 9.65 7.46
CA GLY A 30 -5.93 10.67 7.77
C GLY A 30 -4.73 10.71 6.83
N ALA A 31 -4.69 9.89 5.79
CA ALA A 31 -3.57 9.94 4.85
C ALA A 31 -3.62 11.24 4.04
N PRO A 32 -2.48 11.92 3.90
CA PRO A 32 -2.45 13.19 3.15
C PRO A 32 -2.53 12.99 1.64
N GLY A 33 -2.18 11.81 1.17
CA GLY A 33 -2.18 11.47 -0.24
C GLY A 33 -1.32 10.25 -0.46
N GLY A 34 -1.15 9.87 -1.69
CA GLY A 34 -0.33 8.71 -2.01
C GLY A 34 -0.02 8.63 -3.49
N THR A 35 0.79 7.67 -3.84
CA THR A 35 1.19 7.41 -5.23
C THR A 35 0.75 6.00 -5.59
N ILE A 36 0.11 5.86 -6.73
CA ILE A 36 -0.31 4.56 -7.24
C ILE A 36 0.60 4.17 -8.39
N VAL A 37 1.15 2.96 -8.31
CA VAL A 37 2.07 2.43 -9.30
C VAL A 37 1.49 1.15 -9.86
N ASP A 38 1.46 1.04 -11.19
CA ASP A 38 1.08 -0.21 -11.84
C ASP A 38 2.22 -1.21 -11.71
N ALA A 39 1.88 -2.47 -11.44
CA ALA A 39 2.86 -3.49 -11.19
C ALA A 39 2.36 -4.86 -11.66
N LYS A 40 3.23 -5.83 -11.63
CA LYS A 40 2.87 -7.22 -11.92
C LYS A 40 3.30 -8.09 -10.76
N GLY A 41 2.37 -8.93 -10.31
CA GLY A 41 2.68 -9.87 -9.28
C GLY A 41 3.17 -11.18 -9.86
N THR A 42 4.14 -11.78 -9.18
CA THR A 42 4.62 -13.10 -9.57
C THR A 42 4.05 -14.19 -8.68
N GLY A 43 3.37 -13.82 -7.65
CA GLY A 43 2.57 -14.63 -6.78
C GLY A 43 2.98 -16.05 -6.50
N THR A 44 2.00 -16.81 -6.05
CA THR A 44 2.16 -18.24 -5.77
C THR A 44 1.85 -19.04 -7.04
N GLU A 45 2.18 -20.32 -7.03
CA GLU A 45 1.90 -21.19 -8.15
C GLU A 45 0.42 -21.26 -8.53
N GLN A 46 -0.45 -20.93 -7.59
CA GLN A 46 -1.87 -20.89 -7.82
C GLN A 46 -2.29 -19.72 -8.69
N ASP A 47 -1.39 -18.77 -8.81
CA ASP A 47 -1.63 -17.64 -9.70
C ASP A 47 -1.20 -18.06 -11.11
N LEU A 48 -1.65 -19.07 -11.58
CA LEU A 48 -2.04 -19.22 -12.71
C LEU A 48 -1.43 -19.54 -13.91
N ASN A 49 -1.83 -20.67 -14.20
CA ASN A 49 -1.56 -21.18 -15.52
C ASN A 49 -2.82 -21.05 -16.35
N PHE A 50 -2.76 -20.31 -17.40
CA PHE A 50 -3.77 -20.35 -18.44
C PHE A 50 -3.22 -21.27 -19.54
N PHE A 51 -3.82 -22.42 -19.72
CA PHE A 51 -3.33 -23.45 -20.66
C PHE A 51 -1.87 -23.84 -20.42
N GLY A 52 -1.48 -23.93 -19.16
CA GLY A 52 -0.11 -24.29 -18.83
C GLY A 52 0.90 -23.16 -18.95
N ILE A 53 0.46 -21.97 -19.27
CA ILE A 53 1.34 -20.82 -19.40
C ILE A 53 1.21 -19.95 -18.13
N PRO A 54 2.33 -19.65 -17.46
CA PRO A 54 2.28 -18.77 -16.29
C PRO A 54 1.81 -17.40 -16.71
N VAL A 55 0.82 -16.87 -16.01
CA VAL A 55 0.29 -15.53 -16.26
C VAL A 55 0.58 -14.65 -15.05
N ALA A 56 1.33 -13.57 -15.27
CA ALA A 56 1.56 -12.59 -14.22
C ALA A 56 0.27 -11.80 -13.97
N ARG A 57 -0.10 -11.63 -12.70
CA ARG A 57 -1.28 -10.86 -12.37
C ARG A 57 -0.97 -9.39 -12.35
N GLU A 58 -1.89 -8.61 -12.87
CA GLU A 58 -1.80 -7.17 -12.75
C GLU A 58 -2.04 -6.76 -11.30
N LYS A 59 -1.14 -5.94 -10.79
CA LYS A 59 -1.20 -5.43 -9.43
C LYS A 59 -1.09 -3.92 -9.45
N GLU A 60 -1.46 -3.32 -8.34
CA GLU A 60 -1.23 -1.91 -8.10
C GLU A 60 -0.59 -1.76 -6.74
N ILE A 61 0.32 -0.81 -6.63
CA ILE A 61 1.00 -0.51 -5.37
C ILE A 61 0.62 0.90 -4.98
N VAL A 62 0.12 1.06 -3.75
CA VAL A 62 -0.16 2.37 -3.18
C VAL A 62 0.92 2.69 -2.17
N LEU A 63 1.60 3.80 -2.38
CA LEU A 63 2.66 4.26 -1.48
C LEU A 63 2.17 5.52 -0.76
N ILE A 64 2.17 5.47 0.56
CA ILE A 64 1.70 6.57 1.39
C ILE A 64 2.75 6.88 2.44
N VAL A 65 3.13 8.14 2.56
CA VAL A 65 3.97 8.59 3.66
C VAL A 65 3.04 9.30 4.65
N ALA A 66 3.02 8.84 5.88
CA ALA A 66 2.13 9.38 6.90
C ALA A 66 2.84 9.47 8.24
N GLU A 67 2.36 10.38 9.08
CA GLU A 67 2.86 10.47 10.45
C GLU A 67 2.48 9.21 11.21
N ASN A 68 3.38 8.80 12.10
CA ASN A 68 3.19 7.57 12.88
C ASN A 68 1.83 7.48 13.55
N ALA A 69 1.31 8.60 14.04
CA ALA A 69 0.05 8.62 14.76
C ALA A 69 -1.13 8.16 13.90
N PHE A 70 -1.06 8.36 12.58
CA PHE A 70 -2.16 8.02 11.68
C PHE A 70 -2.03 6.63 11.06
N VAL A 71 -0.86 6.02 11.15
CA VAL A 71 -0.60 4.75 10.48
C VAL A 71 -1.55 3.62 10.93
N PRO A 72 -1.81 3.43 12.23
CA PRO A 72 -2.76 2.37 12.63
C PRO A 72 -4.16 2.56 12.05
N ALA A 73 -4.67 3.78 12.05
CA ALA A 73 -6.00 4.05 11.52
C ALA A 73 -6.05 3.81 10.01
N ILE A 74 -5.02 4.23 9.30
CA ILE A 74 -4.93 4.05 7.85
C ILE A 74 -4.89 2.57 7.49
N THR A 75 -4.01 1.82 8.13
CA THR A 75 -3.88 0.39 7.82
C THR A 75 -5.15 -0.37 8.17
N GLU A 76 -5.79 -0.02 9.26
CA GLU A 76 -7.03 -0.67 9.66
C GLU A 76 -8.16 -0.39 8.67
N ALA A 77 -8.27 0.85 8.20
CA ALA A 77 -9.28 1.22 7.21
C ALA A 77 -9.10 0.45 5.89
N VAL A 78 -7.86 0.30 5.45
CA VAL A 78 -7.56 -0.42 4.21
C VAL A 78 -7.86 -1.92 4.38
N LYS A 79 -7.51 -2.50 5.52
CA LYS A 79 -7.75 -3.92 5.77
C LYS A 79 -9.22 -4.31 5.71
N ARG A 80 -10.11 -3.37 5.98
CA ARG A 80 -11.56 -3.64 5.97
C ARG A 80 -12.17 -3.67 4.59
N LEU A 81 -11.44 -3.27 3.58
CA LEU A 81 -11.98 -3.23 2.23
C LEU A 81 -12.22 -4.63 1.68
N PRO A 82 -13.31 -4.83 0.92
CA PRO A 82 -13.55 -6.14 0.30
C PRO A 82 -12.40 -6.63 -0.56
N CYS A 83 -11.69 -5.73 -1.23
CA CYS A 83 -10.52 -6.07 -2.04
C CYS A 83 -9.44 -6.74 -1.20
N PHE A 84 -9.36 -6.43 0.08
CA PHE A 84 -8.32 -6.93 0.96
C PHE A 84 -8.68 -8.23 1.65
N THR A 85 -9.95 -8.57 1.68
CA THR A 85 -10.41 -9.78 2.36
C THR A 85 -10.34 -11.02 1.47
N LYS A 86 -10.16 -10.83 0.18
CA LYS A 86 -10.06 -11.95 -0.75
C LYS A 86 -8.67 -12.58 -0.66
N PRO A 87 -8.59 -13.92 -0.69
CA PRO A 87 -7.28 -14.57 -0.70
C PRO A 87 -6.59 -14.32 -2.02
N ALA A 88 -5.74 -13.36 -2.04
CA ALA A 88 -4.93 -13.01 -3.18
C ALA A 88 -3.63 -12.47 -2.63
N SER A 89 -2.67 -12.27 -3.49
CA SER A 89 -1.35 -11.79 -3.09
C SER A 89 -1.40 -10.30 -2.74
N THR A 90 -2.25 -9.94 -1.78
CA THR A 90 -2.37 -8.57 -1.30
C THR A 90 -1.75 -8.47 0.08
N PHE A 91 -1.05 -7.39 0.33
CA PHE A 91 -0.46 -7.18 1.64
C PHE A 91 -0.20 -5.70 1.92
N ILE A 92 -0.02 -5.40 3.18
CA ILE A 92 0.39 -4.08 3.64
C ILE A 92 1.68 -4.27 4.42
N CYS A 93 2.68 -3.45 4.14
CA CYS A 93 3.82 -3.38 5.02
C CYS A 93 4.16 -1.93 5.30
N THR A 94 4.72 -1.67 6.46
CA THR A 94 5.09 -0.33 6.86
C THR A 94 6.58 -0.31 7.17
N LEU A 95 7.23 0.79 6.79
CA LEU A 95 8.65 0.97 7.03
C LEU A 95 8.88 2.34 7.64
N PRO A 96 9.82 2.47 8.57
CA PRO A 96 10.15 3.79 9.07
C PRO A 96 10.79 4.62 7.96
N ALA A 97 10.38 5.87 7.83
CA ALA A 97 10.96 6.81 6.89
C ALA A 97 11.95 7.70 7.66
N SER A 98 13.22 7.53 7.37
CA SER A 98 14.27 8.26 8.11
C SER A 98 14.17 9.76 7.89
N ASP A 99 13.94 10.16 6.65
CA ASP A 99 13.79 11.56 6.28
C ASP A 99 12.66 11.68 5.28
N CYS A 100 11.96 12.80 5.31
CA CYS A 100 10.88 13.06 4.39
C CYS A 100 10.85 14.54 4.06
N PHE A 101 10.96 14.85 2.78
CA PHE A 101 10.92 16.23 2.30
C PHE A 101 10.04 16.34 1.07
N HIS A 102 9.19 17.35 1.05
CA HIS A 102 8.56 17.73 -0.20
C HIS A 102 9.47 18.70 -0.93
N LEU A 103 9.47 18.67 -2.23
CA LEU A 103 10.25 19.63 -2.99
C LEU A 103 9.69 21.02 -2.71
N GLY A 104 10.52 21.89 -2.16
CA GLY A 104 10.15 23.24 -1.84
C GLY A 104 9.59 23.46 -0.44
N THR A 105 9.14 22.43 0.25
CA THR A 105 8.65 22.55 1.63
C THR A 105 8.98 21.30 2.42
N PRO A 106 9.29 21.43 3.72
CA PRO A 106 9.49 20.24 4.54
C PRO A 106 8.18 19.52 4.79
N CYS A 107 8.26 18.23 5.04
CA CYS A 107 7.11 17.46 5.52
C CYS A 107 6.86 17.83 6.97
N ALA A 108 5.75 18.47 7.20
CA ALA A 108 5.45 18.95 8.55
C ALA A 108 4.49 18.04 9.28
#